data_97cbea976d5760e0bbd4ffa45014d58f
#
_entry.id   97cbea976d5760e0bbd4ffa45014d58f
#
_cell.length_a   1.000
_cell.length_b   1.000
_cell.length_c   1.000
_cell.angle_alpha   90.00
_cell.angle_beta   90.00
_cell.angle_gamma   90.00
#
_symmetry.space_group_name_H-M   'P 1'
#
loop_
_entity.id
_entity.type
_entity.pdbx_description
1 polymer ?
#
loop_
_entity_poly.entity_id
_entity_poly.type
_entity_poly.pdbx_seq_one_letter_code
_entity_poly.pdbx_strand_id
1 'polypeptide(L)'
;GIDMDPSHIYRAGEDPAKALPAVLSRVRHVHIRDCKGRGPGPGEPRDQACGRGDIDLFGYFKAMAKGKYDGPVCLEVIGAGNYEMPRRDVIAAESFGYMNACLKKLGVGRQYGKET
;
A
#
# COMPACT_ATOMS: atom_id res chain seq x y z
N GLY A 1 -16.26 8.43 -6.79
CA GLY A 1 -15.54 7.38 -6.09
C GLY A 1 -14.48 7.92 -5.15
N ILE A 2 -13.93 7.04 -4.36
CA ILE A 2 -12.88 7.37 -3.39
C ILE A 2 -11.56 6.82 -3.90
N ASP A 3 -10.51 7.64 -3.81
CA ASP A 3 -9.13 7.23 -3.98
C ASP A 3 -8.51 7.10 -2.58
N MET A 4 -8.22 5.88 -2.18
CA MET A 4 -7.71 5.59 -0.84
C MET A 4 -6.20 5.61 -0.81
N ASP A 5 -5.65 6.29 0.20
CA ASP A 5 -4.23 6.32 0.47
C ASP A 5 -3.99 6.05 1.97
N PRO A 6 -3.33 4.95 2.31
CA PRO A 6 -3.18 4.58 3.71
C PRO A 6 -2.35 5.57 4.51
N SER A 7 -1.39 6.24 3.89
CA SER A 7 -0.55 7.19 4.62
C SER A 7 -1.32 8.44 5.07
N HIS A 8 -2.26 8.90 4.27
CA HIS A 8 -3.11 10.03 4.65
C HIS A 8 -3.98 9.67 5.85
N ILE A 9 -4.58 8.48 5.84
CA ILE A 9 -5.44 8.01 6.93
C ILE A 9 -4.62 7.83 8.21
N TYR A 10 -3.45 7.19 8.10
CA TYR A 10 -2.59 6.95 9.24
C TYR A 10 -2.12 8.27 9.89
N ARG A 11 -1.69 9.24 9.08
CA ARG A 11 -1.24 10.53 9.58
C ARG A 11 -2.38 11.36 10.17
N ALA A 12 -3.61 11.10 9.76
CA ALA A 12 -4.80 11.73 10.35
C ALA A 12 -5.20 11.09 11.69
N GLY A 13 -4.52 10.04 12.13
CA GLY A 13 -4.74 9.43 13.42
C GLY A 13 -5.56 8.14 13.41
N GLU A 14 -5.94 7.65 12.23
CA GLU A 14 -6.73 6.43 12.10
C GLU A 14 -5.87 5.26 11.62
N ASP A 15 -6.37 4.05 11.84
CA ASP A 15 -5.77 2.83 11.29
C ASP A 15 -6.39 2.54 9.93
N PRO A 16 -5.61 2.58 8.84
CA PRO A 16 -6.15 2.36 7.49
C PRO A 16 -6.83 1.00 7.32
N ALA A 17 -6.30 -0.04 7.96
CA ALA A 17 -6.88 -1.37 7.88
C ALA A 17 -8.29 -1.42 8.50
N LYS A 18 -8.54 -0.62 9.52
CA LYS A 18 -9.85 -0.53 10.18
C LYS A 18 -10.78 0.43 9.48
N ALA A 19 -10.25 1.49 8.88
CA ALA A 19 -11.05 2.50 8.21
C ALA A 19 -11.58 2.03 6.84
N LEU A 20 -10.79 1.23 6.13
CA LEU A 20 -11.10 0.82 4.76
C LEU A 20 -12.43 0.08 4.60
N PRO A 21 -12.80 -0.89 5.45
CA PRO A 21 -14.06 -1.64 5.26
C PRO A 21 -15.29 -0.75 5.19
N ALA A 22 -15.32 0.35 5.93
CA ALA A 22 -16.48 1.24 5.97
C ALA A 22 -16.74 1.96 4.64
N VAL A 23 -15.74 2.12 3.80
CA VAL A 23 -15.83 2.90 2.55
C VAL A 23 -15.49 2.08 1.30
N LEU A 24 -15.13 0.82 1.46
CA LEU A 24 -14.58 0.00 0.37
C LEU A 24 -15.50 -0.07 -0.85
N SER A 25 -16.81 -0.14 -0.65
CA SER A 25 -17.78 -0.18 -1.75
C SER A 25 -17.74 1.06 -2.64
N ARG A 26 -17.18 2.16 -2.14
CA ARG A 26 -17.07 3.42 -2.85
C ARG A 26 -15.66 3.68 -3.38
N VAL A 27 -14.70 2.81 -3.05
CA VAL A 27 -13.31 2.95 -3.47
C VAL A 27 -13.16 2.52 -4.91
N ARG A 28 -12.52 3.37 -5.71
CA ARG A 28 -12.27 3.11 -7.15
C ARG A 28 -10.80 3.01 -7.48
N HIS A 29 -9.96 3.50 -6.60
CA HIS A 29 -8.52 3.48 -6.77
C HIS A 29 -7.85 3.41 -5.39
N VAL A 30 -6.75 2.67 -5.29
CA VAL A 30 -5.97 2.58 -4.06
C VAL A 30 -4.54 2.94 -4.37
N HIS A 31 -4.01 3.91 -3.66
CA HIS A 31 -2.58 4.09 -3.53
C HIS A 31 -2.07 3.19 -2.43
N ILE A 32 -0.83 2.75 -2.57
CA ILE A 32 -0.16 1.98 -1.52
C ILE A 32 1.19 2.63 -1.25
N ARG A 33 1.48 2.83 0.01
CA ARG A 33 2.77 3.22 0.54
C ARG A 33 2.74 3.12 2.04
N ASP A 34 3.92 3.01 2.63
CA ASP A 34 4.09 3.05 4.06
C ASP A 34 4.41 4.47 4.53
N CYS A 35 4.46 4.70 5.82
CA CYS A 35 5.03 5.92 6.39
C CYS A 35 5.46 5.67 7.83
N LYS A 36 6.43 6.44 8.29
CA LYS A 36 6.85 6.43 9.68
C LYS A 36 6.25 7.63 10.41
N GLY A 37 5.61 7.34 11.54
CA GLY A 37 5.02 8.37 12.38
C GLY A 37 3.80 9.04 11.77
N ARG A 38 3.30 10.04 12.47
CA ARG A 38 2.11 10.80 12.08
C ARG A 38 2.43 12.29 11.89
N GLY A 39 3.58 12.56 11.31
CA GLY A 39 4.01 13.92 11.01
C GLY A 39 3.23 14.57 9.87
N PRO A 40 3.56 15.83 9.53
CA PRO A 40 2.82 16.58 8.52
C PRO A 40 3.04 16.09 7.08
N GLY A 41 4.06 15.28 6.84
CA GLY A 41 4.38 14.75 5.52
C GLY A 41 4.60 13.25 5.53
N PRO A 42 4.79 12.65 4.36
CA PRO A 42 4.93 11.19 4.24
C PRO A 42 6.30 10.66 4.70
N GLY A 43 7.25 11.54 4.98
CA GLY A 43 8.61 11.15 5.37
C GLY A 43 9.53 10.91 4.19
N GLU A 44 10.67 10.32 4.48
CA GLU A 44 11.67 10.00 3.45
C GLU A 44 11.13 8.93 2.48
N PRO A 45 11.49 9.00 1.19
CA PRO A 45 11.01 8.01 0.23
C PRO A 45 11.30 6.56 0.62
N ARG A 46 12.47 6.29 1.21
CA ARG A 46 12.82 4.94 1.66
C ARG A 46 11.89 4.41 2.76
N ASP A 47 11.35 5.30 3.59
CA ASP A 47 10.44 4.92 4.66
C ASP A 47 9.01 4.72 4.16
N GLN A 48 8.72 5.13 2.95
CA GLN A 48 7.45 4.90 2.29
C GLN A 48 7.39 3.55 1.57
N ALA A 49 8.53 2.87 1.40
CA ALA A 49 8.53 1.52 0.86
C ALA A 49 7.72 0.59 1.77
N CYS A 50 6.92 -0.28 1.16
CA CYS A 50 6.05 -1.18 1.91
C CYS A 50 6.85 -2.04 2.88
N GLY A 51 6.43 -2.04 4.14
CA GLY A 51 7.09 -2.78 5.22
C GLY A 51 8.15 -1.98 5.97
N ARG A 52 8.49 -0.78 5.54
CA ARG A 52 9.49 0.06 6.18
C ARG A 52 8.91 1.03 7.21
N GLY A 53 7.61 1.23 7.20
CA GLY A 53 6.94 2.18 8.07
C GLY A 53 6.13 1.51 9.18
N ASP A 54 5.15 2.25 9.67
CA ASP A 54 4.37 1.88 10.84
C ASP A 54 2.94 1.44 10.49
N ILE A 55 2.55 1.48 9.22
CA ILE A 55 1.19 1.13 8.82
C ILE A 55 1.02 -0.39 8.78
N ASP A 56 -0.11 -0.87 9.27
CA ASP A 56 -0.51 -2.27 9.11
C ASP A 56 -0.99 -2.52 7.67
N LEU A 57 -0.03 -2.62 6.76
CA LEU A 57 -0.33 -2.84 5.35
C LEU A 57 -0.89 -4.23 5.08
N PHE A 58 -0.46 -5.25 5.84
CA PHE A 58 -1.05 -6.59 5.68
C PHE A 58 -2.55 -6.55 6.02
N GLY A 59 -2.94 -5.90 7.12
CA GLY A 59 -4.35 -5.73 7.48
C GLY A 59 -5.11 -4.93 6.42
N TYR A 60 -4.47 -3.95 5.80
CA TYR A 60 -5.04 -3.16 4.72
C TYR A 60 -5.35 -4.04 3.49
N PHE A 61 -4.39 -4.86 3.06
CA PHE A 61 -4.60 -5.83 1.97
C PHE A 61 -5.67 -6.87 2.34
N LYS A 62 -5.66 -7.33 3.59
CA LYS A 62 -6.67 -8.28 4.07
C LYS A 62 -8.08 -7.70 3.97
N ALA A 63 -8.24 -6.42 4.32
CA ALA A 63 -9.53 -5.74 4.20
C ALA A 63 -9.99 -5.65 2.74
N MET A 64 -9.08 -5.34 1.82
CA MET A 64 -9.39 -5.33 0.39
C MET A 64 -9.81 -6.71 -0.11
N ALA A 65 -9.08 -7.74 0.26
CA ALA A 65 -9.38 -9.12 -0.15
C ALA A 65 -10.73 -9.58 0.39
N LYS A 66 -11.00 -9.33 1.66
CA LYS A 66 -12.27 -9.69 2.28
C LYS A 66 -13.46 -8.98 1.63
N GLY A 67 -13.27 -7.72 1.26
CA GLY A 67 -14.30 -6.93 0.58
C GLY A 67 -14.34 -7.14 -0.92
N LYS A 68 -13.52 -8.02 -1.47
CA LYS A 68 -13.48 -8.35 -2.91
C LYS A 68 -13.21 -7.12 -3.78
N TYR A 69 -12.34 -6.25 -3.32
CA TYR A 69 -11.92 -5.09 -4.12
C TYR A 69 -11.20 -5.59 -5.39
N ASP A 70 -11.60 -5.11 -6.54
CA ASP A 70 -11.06 -5.52 -7.84
C ASP A 70 -10.46 -4.36 -8.65
N GLY A 71 -10.37 -3.19 -8.05
CA GLY A 71 -9.80 -2.02 -8.70
C GLY A 71 -8.27 -1.99 -8.68
N PRO A 72 -7.68 -0.93 -9.27
CA PRO A 72 -6.23 -0.80 -9.30
C PRO A 72 -5.63 -0.48 -7.93
N VAL A 73 -4.43 -1.00 -7.72
CA VAL A 73 -3.59 -0.70 -6.56
C VAL A 73 -2.24 -0.20 -7.08
N CYS A 74 -1.93 1.05 -6.83
CA CYS A 74 -0.76 1.71 -7.40
C CYS A 74 0.20 2.15 -6.30
N LEU A 75 1.47 1.76 -6.43
CA LEU A 75 2.52 2.26 -5.55
C LEU A 75 2.78 3.73 -5.86
N GLU A 76 2.72 4.57 -4.85
CA GLU A 76 3.08 5.98 -4.95
C GLU A 76 4.04 6.34 -3.82
N VAL A 77 5.25 6.76 -4.20
CA VAL A 77 6.28 7.19 -3.25
C VAL A 77 6.62 8.64 -3.53
N ILE A 78 6.24 9.52 -2.60
CA ILE A 78 6.45 10.95 -2.74
C ILE A 78 7.91 11.28 -2.49
N GLY A 79 8.52 12.03 -3.41
CA GLY A 79 9.92 12.43 -3.32
C GLY A 79 10.89 11.45 -3.98
N ALA A 80 10.42 10.31 -4.46
CA ALA A 80 11.30 9.31 -5.09
C ALA A 80 12.00 9.85 -6.35
N GLY A 81 11.41 10.85 -7.00
CA GLY A 81 12.03 11.52 -8.14
C GLY A 81 13.36 12.20 -7.82
N ASN A 82 13.62 12.49 -6.55
CA ASN A 82 14.89 13.08 -6.11
C ASN A 82 15.99 12.03 -5.88
N TYR A 83 15.64 10.75 -5.94
CA TYR A 83 16.59 9.65 -5.79
C TYR A 83 17.15 9.24 -7.15
N GLU A 84 18.39 8.77 -7.17
CA GLU A 84 18.95 8.13 -8.34
C GLU A 84 18.22 6.82 -8.66
N MET A 85 18.25 6.41 -9.91
CA MET A 85 17.52 5.24 -10.40
C MET A 85 17.73 3.97 -9.56
N PRO A 86 18.99 3.60 -9.18
CA PRO A 86 19.18 2.38 -8.38
C PRO A 86 18.41 2.41 -7.05
N ARG A 87 18.33 3.58 -6.41
CA ARG A 87 17.59 3.71 -5.14
C ARG A 87 16.08 3.63 -5.36
N ARG A 88 15.59 4.21 -6.45
CA ARG A 88 14.17 4.09 -6.83
C ARG A 88 13.80 2.64 -7.11
N ASP A 89 14.66 1.93 -7.81
CA ASP A 89 14.44 0.52 -8.13
C ASP A 89 14.36 -0.35 -6.88
N VAL A 90 15.21 -0.09 -5.89
CA VAL A 90 15.18 -0.82 -4.61
C VAL A 90 13.84 -0.60 -3.89
N ILE A 91 13.37 0.65 -3.82
CA ILE A 91 12.08 0.97 -3.19
C ILE A 91 10.94 0.25 -3.90
N ALA A 92 10.93 0.29 -5.23
CA ALA A 92 9.90 -0.38 -6.03
C ALA A 92 9.94 -1.89 -5.86
N ALA A 93 11.12 -2.49 -5.94
CA ALA A 93 11.28 -3.94 -5.81
C ALA A 93 10.88 -4.43 -4.41
N GLU A 94 11.29 -3.71 -3.37
CA GLU A 94 10.95 -4.06 -1.99
C GLU A 94 9.44 -3.95 -1.76
N SER A 95 8.82 -2.89 -2.25
CA SER A 95 7.37 -2.68 -2.13
C SER A 95 6.59 -3.74 -2.90
N PHE A 96 7.02 -4.06 -4.10
CA PHE A 96 6.39 -5.07 -4.94
C PHE A 96 6.48 -6.46 -4.31
N GLY A 97 7.66 -6.80 -3.75
CA GLY A 97 7.85 -8.05 -3.03
C GLY A 97 6.96 -8.16 -1.81
N TYR A 98 6.82 -7.08 -1.06
CA TYR A 98 5.93 -7.04 0.10
C TYR A 98 4.48 -7.27 -0.32
N MET A 99 4.01 -6.54 -1.35
CA MET A 99 2.64 -6.70 -1.85
C MET A 99 2.37 -8.12 -2.32
N ASN A 100 3.30 -8.70 -3.08
CA ASN A 100 3.16 -10.08 -3.58
C ASN A 100 3.10 -11.09 -2.43
N ALA A 101 3.91 -10.89 -1.39
CA ALA A 101 3.89 -11.75 -0.21
C ALA A 101 2.53 -11.68 0.51
N CYS A 102 1.97 -10.48 0.65
CA CYS A 102 0.64 -10.30 1.24
C CYS A 102 -0.43 -11.00 0.43
N LEU A 103 -0.44 -10.79 -0.88
CA LEU A 103 -1.44 -11.40 -1.78
C LEU A 103 -1.34 -12.92 -1.75
N LYS A 104 -0.12 -13.46 -1.76
CA LYS A 104 0.10 -14.90 -1.68
C LYS A 104 -0.42 -15.47 -0.36
N LYS A 105 -0.13 -14.79 0.75
CA LYS A 105 -0.62 -15.21 2.07
C LYS A 105 -2.14 -15.22 2.13
N LEU A 106 -2.77 -14.24 1.49
CA LEU A 106 -4.23 -14.11 1.45
C LEU A 106 -4.90 -15.02 0.40
N GLY A 107 -4.13 -15.65 -0.46
CA GLY A 107 -4.65 -16.51 -1.51
C GLY A 107 -5.37 -15.77 -2.63
N VAL A 108 -5.02 -14.52 -2.87
CA VAL A 108 -5.65 -13.67 -3.88
C VAL A 108 -4.63 -13.10 -4.85
N GLY A 109 -5.11 -12.47 -5.92
CA GLY A 109 -4.25 -11.88 -6.95
C GLY A 109 -3.67 -12.93 -7.89
N ARG A 110 -2.81 -12.48 -8.80
CA ARG A 110 -2.16 -13.36 -9.74
C ARG A 110 -1.08 -14.18 -9.03
N GLN A 111 -1.13 -15.48 -9.25
CA GLN A 111 -0.13 -16.41 -8.71
C GLN A 111 0.77 -16.88 -9.86
N TYR A 112 2.07 -16.66 -9.73
CA TYR A 112 3.01 -17.14 -10.74
C TYR A 112 2.93 -18.67 -10.88
N GLY A 113 2.93 -19.13 -12.12
CA GLY A 113 2.82 -20.56 -12.43
C GLY A 113 1.39 -21.10 -12.35
N LYS A 114 0.40 -20.28 -12.06
CA LYS A 114 -1.00 -20.67 -12.01
C LYS A 114 -1.87 -19.92 -13.02
N GLU A 115 -1.28 -19.14 -13.87
CA GLU A 115 -1.98 -18.47 -14.95
C GLU A 115 -2.39 -19.50 -16.01
N THR A 116 -3.58 -19.41 -16.38
CA THR A 116 -4.13 -20.25 -17.43
C THR A 116 -4.88 -19.41 -18.44
#